data_d2ce5bf2f349c8eee1ccfad1bac27ce9
#
_entry.id   d2ce5bf2f349c8eee1ccfad1bac27ce9
#
_cell.length_a   1.000
_cell.length_b   1.000
_cell.length_c   1.000
_cell.angle_alpha   90.00
_cell.angle_beta   90.00
_cell.angle_gamma   90.00
#
_symmetry.space_group_name_H-M   'P 1'
#
loop_
_entity.id
_entity.type
_entity.pdbx_description
1 polymer ?
#
loop_
_entity_poly.entity_id
_entity_poly.type
_entity_poly.pdbx_seq_one_letter_code
_entity_poly.pdbx_strand_id
1 'polypeptide(L)'
;MYRFFADRSQIEDGLVHITGEDVQHIRNVLRMRPGETILISCQDEWEYTCEVVSLSEKEVVCRILDAQLPGKELPSRIFLFQCLPKGDKMETVVQKAVELGAYSVIPVSSRRCIMKLDGKRAAQKVVRWNKIAESAAKQSKRLIIPEVHDIMTFGEALEFSRSFDVRLMPYEMEGGMEKTRSVLSGIRPGQSVGVLIGPEGGFDEREAEDARKNGFTTITLGKRILRTETAGMTMLSILMYLLERD
;
A
#
# COMPACT_ATOMS: atom_id res chain seq x y z
N MET A 1 22.20 5.20 2.75
CA MET A 1 21.63 6.46 3.25
C MET A 1 20.27 6.13 3.85
N TYR A 2 19.97 6.67 5.03
CA TYR A 2 18.69 6.43 5.73
C TYR A 2 17.60 7.29 5.13
N ARG A 3 16.35 6.76 5.12
CA ARG A 3 15.17 7.47 4.60
C ARG A 3 14.19 7.76 5.73
N PHE A 4 13.62 8.97 5.67
CA PHE A 4 12.56 9.42 6.57
C PHE A 4 11.42 10.03 5.76
N PHE A 5 10.25 10.10 6.38
CA PHE A 5 9.11 10.80 5.85
C PHE A 5 8.84 12.04 6.69
N ALA A 6 8.53 13.13 6.02
CA ALA A 6 8.10 14.37 6.67
C ALA A 6 6.78 14.84 6.03
N ASP A 7 6.03 15.63 6.74
CA ASP A 7 4.90 16.34 6.15
C ASP A 7 5.41 17.57 5.38
N ARG A 8 4.74 17.94 4.29
CA ARG A 8 5.14 19.11 3.49
C ARG A 8 5.11 20.42 4.29
N SER A 9 4.25 20.49 5.31
CA SER A 9 4.22 21.61 6.26
C SER A 9 5.47 21.72 7.13
N GLN A 10 6.30 20.67 7.18
CA GLN A 10 7.58 20.67 7.89
C GLN A 10 8.74 21.22 7.05
N ILE A 11 8.47 21.67 5.82
CA ILE A 11 9.46 22.34 4.96
C ILE A 11 9.24 23.85 5.03
N GLU A 12 10.25 24.57 5.52
CA GLU A 12 10.26 26.03 5.58
C GLU A 12 11.65 26.55 5.18
N ASP A 13 11.71 27.51 4.27
CA ASP A 13 12.94 28.20 3.81
C ASP A 13 14.11 27.25 3.43
N GLY A 14 13.80 26.11 2.79
CA GLY A 14 14.81 25.12 2.40
C GLY A 14 15.32 24.24 3.53
N LEU A 15 14.68 24.30 4.69
CA LEU A 15 14.91 23.42 5.83
C LEU A 15 13.75 22.45 6.00
N VAL A 16 14.06 21.25 6.49
CA VAL A 16 13.05 20.24 6.87
C VAL A 16 13.15 20.02 8.37
N HIS A 17 12.03 20.14 9.05
CA HIS A 17 11.89 20.04 10.50
C HIS A 17 11.31 18.68 10.88
N ILE A 18 12.15 17.67 11.13
CA ILE A 18 11.72 16.33 11.53
C ILE A 18 11.36 16.36 13.00
N THR A 19 10.17 15.87 13.33
CA THR A 19 9.62 15.79 14.69
C THR A 19 9.11 14.37 15.01
N GLY A 20 8.72 14.12 16.23
CA GLY A 20 8.09 12.86 16.66
C GLY A 20 9.07 11.68 16.83
N GLU A 21 8.60 10.47 16.49
CA GLU A 21 9.35 9.22 16.76
C GLU A 21 10.68 9.16 15.99
N ASP A 22 10.75 9.75 14.80
CA ASP A 22 11.96 9.75 13.96
C ASP A 22 13.12 10.54 14.61
N VAL A 23 12.85 11.55 15.45
CA VAL A 23 13.90 12.27 16.20
C VAL A 23 14.68 11.31 17.10
N GLN A 24 13.97 10.45 17.84
CA GLN A 24 14.59 9.46 18.71
C GLN A 24 15.38 8.41 17.90
N HIS A 25 14.85 8.02 16.77
CA HIS A 25 15.51 7.07 15.86
C HIS A 25 16.82 7.65 15.33
N ILE A 26 16.80 8.88 14.81
CA ILE A 26 17.99 9.58 14.26
C ILE A 26 19.06 9.75 15.36
N ARG A 27 18.68 10.23 16.54
CA ARG A 27 19.64 10.56 17.60
C ARG A 27 20.16 9.34 18.34
N ASN A 28 19.27 8.44 18.76
CA ASN A 28 19.62 7.40 19.73
C ASN A 28 19.96 6.07 19.07
N VAL A 29 19.28 5.72 17.95
CA VAL A 29 19.51 4.47 17.23
C VAL A 29 20.61 4.66 16.20
N LEU A 30 20.46 5.61 15.31
CA LEU A 30 21.41 5.89 14.24
C LEU A 30 22.61 6.74 14.72
N ARG A 31 22.43 7.48 15.81
CA ARG A 31 23.46 8.34 16.44
C ARG A 31 24.07 9.32 15.45
N MET A 32 23.25 9.88 14.59
CA MET A 32 23.68 10.80 13.55
C MET A 32 24.19 12.12 14.12
N ARG A 33 25.05 12.78 13.35
CA ARG A 33 25.71 14.05 13.70
C ARG A 33 25.41 15.13 12.66
N PRO A 34 25.52 16.42 13.02
CA PRO A 34 25.52 17.49 12.01
C PRO A 34 26.55 17.24 10.91
N GLY A 35 26.19 17.54 9.67
CA GLY A 35 26.98 17.28 8.47
C GLY A 35 26.70 15.93 7.79
N GLU A 36 26.00 14.99 8.43
CA GLU A 36 25.61 13.73 7.82
C GLU A 36 24.38 13.92 6.93
N THR A 37 24.25 13.07 5.89
CA THR A 37 23.18 13.17 4.91
C THR A 37 22.13 12.09 5.10
N ILE A 38 20.86 12.47 4.90
CA ILE A 38 19.69 11.61 4.89
C ILE A 38 18.83 11.89 3.66
N LEU A 39 17.95 10.94 3.34
CA LEU A 39 16.91 11.13 2.34
C LEU A 39 15.58 11.41 3.05
N ILE A 40 14.85 12.41 2.56
CA ILE A 40 13.51 12.75 3.05
C ILE A 40 12.54 12.70 1.88
N SER A 41 11.35 12.16 2.11
CA SER A 41 10.22 12.23 1.20
C SER A 41 9.03 12.87 1.91
N CYS A 42 8.30 13.74 1.20
CA CYS A 42 7.13 14.42 1.72
C CYS A 42 5.83 13.87 1.13
N GLN A 43 5.83 12.60 0.73
CA GLN A 43 4.69 11.90 0.12
C GLN A 43 4.18 12.55 -1.18
N ASP A 44 5.06 13.25 -1.87
CA ASP A 44 4.81 13.99 -3.11
C ASP A 44 5.62 13.47 -4.31
N GLU A 45 6.12 12.23 -4.21
CA GLU A 45 6.99 11.58 -5.20
C GLU A 45 8.38 12.23 -5.37
N TRP A 46 8.66 13.32 -4.67
CA TRP A 46 10.00 13.91 -4.60
C TRP A 46 10.86 13.24 -3.54
N GLU A 47 12.14 13.12 -3.85
CA GLU A 47 13.18 12.68 -2.93
C GLU A 47 14.12 13.86 -2.65
N TYR A 48 14.20 14.27 -1.39
CA TYR A 48 15.07 15.34 -0.95
C TYR A 48 16.33 14.77 -0.30
N THR A 49 17.50 15.09 -0.85
CA THR A 49 18.76 14.83 -0.17
C THR A 49 19.02 15.97 0.80
N CYS A 50 19.11 15.68 2.09
CA CYS A 50 19.21 16.66 3.14
C CYS A 50 20.43 16.43 4.01
N GLU A 51 21.07 17.52 4.44
CA GLU A 51 22.15 17.53 5.43
C GLU A 51 21.56 17.82 6.82
N VAL A 52 21.91 17.05 7.80
CA VAL A 52 21.57 17.31 9.21
C VAL A 52 22.30 18.56 9.69
N VAL A 53 21.57 19.61 10.06
CA VAL A 53 22.12 20.87 10.56
C VAL A 53 22.19 20.86 12.08
N SER A 54 21.11 20.46 12.73
CA SER A 54 21.05 20.41 14.19
C SER A 54 20.16 19.29 14.71
N LEU A 55 20.44 18.83 15.94
CA LEU A 55 19.67 17.79 16.62
C LEU A 55 19.34 18.26 18.03
N SER A 56 18.07 18.33 18.34
CA SER A 56 17.54 18.59 19.68
C SER A 56 16.75 17.38 20.22
N GLU A 57 16.23 17.46 21.41
CA GLU A 57 15.37 16.40 21.96
C GLU A 57 14.00 16.30 21.26
N LYS A 58 13.55 17.38 20.66
CA LYS A 58 12.21 17.49 20.06
C LYS A 58 12.23 17.53 18.54
N GLU A 59 13.38 17.85 17.94
CA GLU A 59 13.47 18.17 16.53
C GLU A 59 14.87 17.89 15.96
N VAL A 60 14.90 17.44 14.71
CA VAL A 60 16.08 17.39 13.87
C VAL A 60 15.85 18.32 12.68
N VAL A 61 16.71 19.31 12.53
CA VAL A 61 16.65 20.26 11.40
C VAL A 61 17.61 19.81 10.32
N CYS A 62 17.13 19.70 9.10
CA CYS A 62 17.90 19.28 7.94
C CYS A 62 17.80 20.32 6.83
N ARG A 63 18.91 20.63 6.17
CA ARG A 63 18.97 21.52 5.00
C ARG A 63 18.81 20.71 3.73
N ILE A 64 17.92 21.10 2.83
CA ILE A 64 17.79 20.51 1.51
C ILE A 64 19.02 20.87 0.69
N LEU A 65 19.73 19.85 0.20
CA LEU A 65 20.87 20.00 -0.72
C LEU A 65 20.45 19.78 -2.16
N ASP A 66 19.52 18.85 -2.40
CA ASP A 66 19.06 18.48 -3.74
C ASP A 66 17.64 17.91 -3.66
N ALA A 67 16.90 17.99 -4.77
CA ALA A 67 15.56 17.47 -4.91
C ALA A 67 15.41 16.78 -6.28
N GLN A 68 14.93 15.54 -6.28
CA GLN A 68 14.81 14.71 -7.47
C GLN A 68 13.43 14.05 -7.54
N LEU A 69 13.00 13.73 -8.78
CA LEU A 69 11.86 12.83 -9.07
C LEU A 69 12.42 11.49 -9.57
N PRO A 70 12.75 10.55 -8.67
CA PRO A 70 13.45 9.33 -9.08
C PRO A 70 12.56 8.28 -9.77
N GLY A 71 11.23 8.55 -9.91
CA GLY A 71 10.31 7.64 -10.58
C GLY A 71 10.15 6.27 -9.90
N LYS A 72 10.22 6.22 -8.57
CA LYS A 72 10.15 4.95 -7.81
C LYS A 72 8.73 4.45 -7.59
N GLU A 73 7.74 5.28 -7.84
CA GLU A 73 6.34 4.89 -7.70
C GLU A 73 5.81 4.38 -9.05
N LEU A 74 4.92 3.40 -8.98
CA LEU A 74 4.25 2.93 -10.19
C LEU A 74 3.44 4.06 -10.84
N PRO A 75 3.41 4.13 -12.17
CA PRO A 75 2.66 5.19 -12.87
C PRO A 75 1.13 5.03 -12.74
N SER A 76 0.68 4.01 -12.01
CA SER A 76 -0.73 3.66 -11.78
C SER A 76 -0.99 3.47 -10.29
N ARG A 77 -2.17 3.86 -9.83
CA ARG A 77 -2.58 3.67 -8.45
C ARG A 77 -3.26 2.31 -8.27
N ILE A 78 -2.59 1.39 -7.59
CA ILE A 78 -3.12 0.05 -7.32
C ILE A 78 -3.70 0.01 -5.90
N PHE A 79 -4.99 -0.28 -5.78
CA PHE A 79 -5.74 -0.38 -4.54
C PHE A 79 -6.00 -1.85 -4.23
N LEU A 80 -5.44 -2.36 -3.13
CA LEU A 80 -5.65 -3.72 -2.70
C LEU A 80 -6.81 -3.81 -1.70
N PHE A 81 -7.96 -4.28 -2.13
CA PHE A 81 -9.09 -4.66 -1.27
C PHE A 81 -8.85 -6.08 -0.76
N GLN A 82 -8.36 -6.19 0.45
CA GLN A 82 -8.05 -7.48 1.06
C GLN A 82 -9.12 -7.87 2.07
N CYS A 83 -9.88 -8.91 1.78
CA CYS A 83 -10.77 -9.49 2.79
C CYS A 83 -9.95 -9.98 3.99
N LEU A 84 -10.45 -9.68 5.20
CA LEU A 84 -9.74 -9.94 6.46
C LEU A 84 -9.36 -11.42 6.58
N PRO A 85 -8.07 -11.75 6.54
CA PRO A 85 -7.61 -13.11 6.72
C PRO A 85 -7.59 -13.49 8.21
N LYS A 86 -7.50 -14.78 8.50
CA LYS A 86 -7.39 -15.29 9.87
C LYS A 86 -6.03 -14.97 10.49
N GLY A 87 -6.03 -14.64 11.77
CA GLY A 87 -4.80 -14.39 12.54
C GLY A 87 -4.09 -13.10 12.15
N ASP A 88 -2.77 -13.13 12.13
CA ASP A 88 -1.93 -11.95 11.85
C ASP A 88 -1.45 -11.85 10.39
N LYS A 89 -2.04 -12.64 9.48
CA LYS A 89 -1.67 -12.65 8.06
C LYS A 89 -1.82 -11.29 7.38
N MET A 90 -2.75 -10.46 7.86
CA MET A 90 -2.93 -9.10 7.33
C MET A 90 -1.66 -8.25 7.46
N GLU A 91 -0.83 -8.49 8.48
CA GLU A 91 0.44 -7.78 8.65
C GLU A 91 1.41 -8.10 7.50
N THR A 92 1.50 -9.38 7.13
CA THR A 92 2.28 -9.82 5.97
C THR A 92 1.71 -9.28 4.67
N VAL A 93 0.38 -9.27 4.52
CA VAL A 93 -0.29 -8.71 3.33
C VAL A 93 0.06 -7.23 3.18
N VAL A 94 -0.08 -6.43 4.24
CA VAL A 94 0.24 -5.00 4.21
C VAL A 94 1.71 -4.79 3.86
N GLN A 95 2.62 -5.47 4.56
CA GLN A 95 4.06 -5.37 4.28
C GLN A 95 4.38 -5.64 2.81
N LYS A 96 3.89 -6.77 2.27
CA LYS A 96 4.18 -7.16 0.88
C LYS A 96 3.44 -6.32 -0.15
N ALA A 97 2.24 -5.82 0.17
CA ALA A 97 1.54 -4.89 -0.70
C ALA A 97 2.34 -3.59 -0.89
N VAL A 98 2.91 -3.06 0.19
CA VAL A 98 3.78 -1.89 0.12
C VAL A 98 5.02 -2.16 -0.73
N GLU A 99 5.74 -3.26 -0.48
CA GLU A 99 6.93 -3.66 -1.24
C GLU A 99 6.64 -3.83 -2.74
N LEU A 100 5.43 -4.28 -3.10
CA LEU A 100 4.99 -4.55 -4.47
C LEU A 100 4.28 -3.35 -5.14
N GLY A 101 4.38 -2.16 -4.57
CA GLY A 101 3.93 -0.94 -5.20
C GLY A 101 2.44 -0.62 -5.04
N ALA A 102 1.70 -1.26 -4.12
CA ALA A 102 0.33 -0.84 -3.84
C ALA A 102 0.28 0.62 -3.41
N TYR A 103 -0.72 1.36 -3.93
CA TYR A 103 -0.97 2.75 -3.55
C TYR A 103 -1.67 2.84 -2.20
N SER A 104 -2.63 1.94 -1.94
CA SER A 104 -3.25 1.78 -0.62
C SER A 104 -3.79 0.37 -0.41
N VAL A 105 -4.08 0.03 0.85
CA VAL A 105 -4.68 -1.25 1.25
C VAL A 105 -6.01 -0.98 1.95
N ILE A 106 -7.07 -1.61 1.48
CA ILE A 106 -8.41 -1.51 2.02
C ILE A 106 -8.79 -2.85 2.67
N PRO A 107 -8.78 -2.97 4.00
CA PRO A 107 -9.26 -4.15 4.69
C PRO A 107 -10.77 -4.28 4.51
N VAL A 108 -11.26 -5.47 4.09
CA VAL A 108 -12.67 -5.70 3.80
C VAL A 108 -13.24 -6.79 4.70
N SER A 109 -14.38 -6.53 5.31
CA SER A 109 -15.18 -7.51 6.03
C SER A 109 -16.20 -8.14 5.07
N SER A 110 -15.94 -9.38 4.61
CA SER A 110 -16.85 -10.16 3.78
C SER A 110 -17.56 -11.23 4.59
N ARG A 111 -18.56 -11.88 4.00
CA ARG A 111 -19.41 -12.87 4.69
C ARG A 111 -18.64 -14.05 5.27
N ARG A 112 -17.63 -14.54 4.54
CA ARG A 112 -16.83 -15.71 4.93
C ARG A 112 -15.56 -15.33 5.70
N CYS A 113 -15.37 -14.04 6.07
CA CYS A 113 -14.33 -13.66 7.01
C CYS A 113 -14.60 -14.24 8.40
N ILE A 114 -13.63 -14.99 8.91
CA ILE A 114 -13.69 -15.57 10.27
C ILE A 114 -13.40 -14.48 11.30
N MET A 115 -12.50 -13.54 10.98
CA MET A 115 -12.14 -12.46 11.86
C MET A 115 -13.27 -11.42 11.91
N LYS A 116 -13.86 -11.27 13.08
CA LYS A 116 -14.83 -10.21 13.40
C LYS A 116 -14.16 -9.27 14.39
N LEU A 117 -14.01 -8.01 14.02
CA LEU A 117 -13.40 -6.99 14.87
C LEU A 117 -14.49 -6.02 15.32
N ASP A 118 -14.55 -5.77 16.64
CA ASP A 118 -15.33 -4.66 17.20
C ASP A 118 -14.62 -3.33 16.88
N GLY A 119 -15.34 -2.20 16.98
CA GLY A 119 -14.85 -0.89 16.57
C GLY A 119 -13.50 -0.51 17.22
N LYS A 120 -13.30 -0.79 18.52
CA LYS A 120 -12.06 -0.47 19.21
C LYS A 120 -10.88 -1.32 18.76
N ARG A 121 -11.10 -2.64 18.60
CA ARG A 121 -10.08 -3.56 18.11
C ARG A 121 -9.76 -3.31 16.63
N ALA A 122 -10.75 -2.96 15.83
CA ALA A 122 -10.57 -2.57 14.44
C ALA A 122 -9.63 -1.37 14.33
N ALA A 123 -9.91 -0.29 15.06
CA ALA A 123 -9.07 0.91 15.06
C ALA A 123 -7.62 0.61 15.50
N GLN A 124 -7.43 -0.20 16.55
CA GLN A 124 -6.10 -0.61 17.00
C GLN A 124 -5.32 -1.40 15.94
N LYS A 125 -6.00 -2.30 15.22
CA LYS A 125 -5.38 -3.07 14.11
C LYS A 125 -5.00 -2.15 12.95
N VAL A 126 -5.86 -1.22 12.57
CA VAL A 126 -5.57 -0.24 11.50
C VAL A 126 -4.35 0.62 11.84
N VAL A 127 -4.26 1.14 13.07
CA VAL A 127 -3.07 1.87 13.53
C VAL A 127 -1.81 1.01 13.42
N ARG A 128 -1.88 -0.26 13.84
CA ARG A 128 -0.75 -1.18 13.73
C ARG A 128 -0.36 -1.44 12.27
N TRP A 129 -1.34 -1.66 11.39
CA TRP A 129 -1.09 -1.90 9.96
C TRP A 129 -0.48 -0.69 9.27
N ASN A 130 -0.88 0.54 9.61
CA ASN A 130 -0.26 1.75 9.10
C ASN A 130 1.22 1.88 9.55
N LYS A 131 1.57 1.50 10.78
CA LYS A 131 2.98 1.44 11.22
C LYS A 131 3.80 0.41 10.44
N ILE A 132 3.19 -0.73 10.07
CA ILE A 132 3.83 -1.74 9.22
C ILE A 132 4.03 -1.19 7.81
N ALA A 133 3.02 -0.49 7.25
CA ALA A 133 3.12 0.14 5.94
C ALA A 133 4.25 1.18 5.90
N GLU A 134 4.35 2.02 6.92
CA GLU A 134 5.43 3.01 7.05
C GLU A 134 6.82 2.34 7.11
N SER A 135 6.97 1.31 7.95
CA SER A 135 8.23 0.56 8.06
C SER A 135 8.62 -0.10 6.73
N ALA A 136 7.64 -0.71 6.04
CA ALA A 136 7.85 -1.34 4.74
C ALA A 136 8.21 -0.30 3.66
N ALA A 137 7.58 0.88 3.65
CA ALA A 137 7.87 1.97 2.72
C ALA A 137 9.31 2.50 2.91
N LYS A 138 9.74 2.69 4.16
CA LYS A 138 11.13 3.07 4.48
C LYS A 138 12.12 2.03 3.96
N GLN A 139 11.86 0.74 4.20
CA GLN A 139 12.73 -0.37 3.80
C GLN A 139 12.79 -0.55 2.27
N SER A 140 11.65 -0.51 1.58
CA SER A 140 11.56 -0.65 0.13
C SER A 140 11.91 0.63 -0.65
N LYS A 141 12.29 1.70 0.06
CA LYS A 141 12.68 3.01 -0.50
C LYS A 141 11.57 3.68 -1.31
N ARG A 142 10.31 3.47 -0.93
CA ARG A 142 9.17 4.16 -1.51
C ARG A 142 9.19 5.64 -1.16
N LEU A 143 8.52 6.45 -1.97
CA LEU A 143 8.39 7.90 -1.77
C LEU A 143 7.08 8.28 -1.09
N ILE A 144 6.12 7.37 -1.10
CA ILE A 144 4.86 7.49 -0.37
C ILE A 144 4.74 6.38 0.67
N ILE A 145 3.96 6.64 1.72
CA ILE A 145 3.51 5.62 2.66
C ILE A 145 2.11 5.22 2.23
N PRO A 146 1.90 3.99 1.70
CA PRO A 146 0.57 3.52 1.37
C PRO A 146 -0.33 3.51 2.60
N GLU A 147 -1.47 4.16 2.49
CA GLU A 147 -2.47 4.20 3.57
C GLU A 147 -3.14 2.82 3.71
N VAL A 148 -3.27 2.36 4.95
CA VAL A 148 -4.19 1.27 5.28
C VAL A 148 -5.46 1.91 5.83
N HIS A 149 -6.54 1.84 5.03
CA HIS A 149 -7.82 2.42 5.37
C HIS A 149 -8.50 1.73 6.56
N ASP A 150 -9.53 2.37 7.10
CA ASP A 150 -10.44 1.72 8.03
C ASP A 150 -11.11 0.50 7.37
N ILE A 151 -11.51 -0.47 8.21
CA ILE A 151 -12.13 -1.69 7.72
C ILE A 151 -13.49 -1.36 7.12
N MET A 152 -13.65 -1.67 5.84
CA MET A 152 -14.89 -1.49 5.10
C MET A 152 -15.73 -2.78 5.10
N THR A 153 -17.02 -2.66 5.10
CA THR A 153 -17.92 -3.74 4.68
C THR A 153 -17.72 -4.03 3.20
N PHE A 154 -18.18 -5.19 2.75
CA PHE A 154 -18.10 -5.54 1.32
C PHE A 154 -18.83 -4.53 0.43
N GLY A 155 -20.01 -4.06 0.85
CA GLY A 155 -20.77 -3.04 0.12
C GLY A 155 -20.06 -1.69 0.04
N GLU A 156 -19.46 -1.21 1.15
CA GLU A 156 -18.66 0.02 1.16
C GLU A 156 -17.44 -0.08 0.26
N ALA A 157 -16.78 -1.24 0.23
CA ALA A 157 -15.63 -1.48 -0.66
C ALA A 157 -16.03 -1.42 -2.14
N LEU A 158 -17.19 -1.98 -2.51
CA LEU A 158 -17.72 -1.88 -3.87
C LEU A 158 -18.03 -0.42 -4.24
N GLU A 159 -18.66 0.33 -3.33
CA GLU A 159 -18.97 1.74 -3.54
C GLU A 159 -17.70 2.59 -3.71
N PHE A 160 -16.72 2.41 -2.82
CA PHE A 160 -15.43 3.09 -2.87
C PHE A 160 -14.70 2.87 -4.20
N SER A 161 -14.83 1.67 -4.77
CA SER A 161 -14.16 1.30 -6.03
C SER A 161 -14.85 1.85 -7.29
N ARG A 162 -16.04 2.47 -7.20
CA ARG A 162 -16.82 2.88 -8.38
C ARG A 162 -16.11 3.81 -9.35
N SER A 163 -15.26 4.68 -8.82
CA SER A 163 -14.50 5.65 -9.63
C SER A 163 -13.23 5.07 -10.28
N PHE A 164 -12.89 3.80 -10.01
CA PHE A 164 -11.66 3.21 -10.53
C PHE A 164 -11.85 2.77 -11.99
N ASP A 165 -10.79 2.96 -12.78
CA ASP A 165 -10.78 2.61 -14.20
C ASP A 165 -10.86 1.10 -14.42
N VAL A 166 -10.15 0.33 -13.59
CA VAL A 166 -10.09 -1.13 -13.68
C VAL A 166 -10.39 -1.74 -12.31
N ARG A 167 -11.27 -2.75 -12.28
CA ARG A 167 -11.65 -3.49 -11.07
C ARG A 167 -11.53 -4.98 -11.33
N LEU A 168 -10.63 -5.65 -10.61
CA LEU A 168 -10.29 -7.05 -10.79
C LEU A 168 -10.65 -7.85 -9.54
N MET A 169 -11.23 -9.01 -9.74
CA MET A 169 -11.54 -9.96 -8.66
C MET A 169 -11.03 -11.35 -9.06
N PRO A 170 -9.85 -11.77 -8.57
CA PRO A 170 -9.46 -13.17 -8.65
C PRO A 170 -10.50 -14.06 -7.99
N TYR A 171 -11.05 -15.00 -8.76
CA TYR A 171 -12.16 -15.85 -8.33
C TYR A 171 -11.90 -17.30 -8.72
N GLU A 172 -11.97 -18.22 -7.76
CA GLU A 172 -11.58 -19.62 -7.95
C GLU A 172 -12.46 -20.38 -8.95
N MET A 173 -13.73 -19.95 -9.08
CA MET A 173 -14.68 -20.54 -10.04
C MET A 173 -14.50 -19.98 -11.47
N GLU A 174 -13.63 -19.01 -11.67
CA GLU A 174 -13.37 -18.47 -13.00
C GLU A 174 -12.32 -19.34 -13.71
N GLY A 175 -12.61 -19.73 -14.95
CA GLY A 175 -11.73 -20.55 -15.79
C GLY A 175 -11.13 -19.74 -16.94
N GLY A 176 -10.04 -20.27 -17.50
CA GLY A 176 -9.47 -19.74 -18.74
C GLY A 176 -8.47 -18.58 -18.54
N MET A 177 -7.18 -18.90 -18.64
CA MET A 177 -6.10 -17.88 -18.56
C MET A 177 -6.11 -16.89 -19.70
N GLU A 178 -6.76 -17.20 -20.81
CA GLU A 178 -6.84 -16.32 -21.97
C GLU A 178 -7.62 -15.03 -21.66
N LYS A 179 -8.77 -15.16 -21.01
CA LYS A 179 -9.55 -14.01 -20.51
C LYS A 179 -8.70 -13.13 -19.57
N THR A 180 -8.01 -13.77 -18.61
CA THR A 180 -7.13 -13.04 -17.68
C THR A 180 -6.04 -12.27 -18.41
N ARG A 181 -5.36 -12.90 -19.38
CA ARG A 181 -4.32 -12.25 -20.18
C ARG A 181 -4.89 -11.08 -20.98
N SER A 182 -6.04 -11.25 -21.63
CA SER A 182 -6.71 -10.19 -22.38
C SER A 182 -7.06 -8.99 -21.50
N VAL A 183 -7.62 -9.23 -20.30
CA VAL A 183 -7.97 -8.17 -19.36
C VAL A 183 -6.71 -7.43 -18.89
N LEU A 184 -5.69 -8.16 -18.48
CA LEU A 184 -4.45 -7.58 -17.96
C LEU A 184 -3.68 -6.79 -19.02
N SER A 185 -3.62 -7.29 -20.28
CA SER A 185 -2.98 -6.57 -21.38
C SER A 185 -3.72 -5.28 -21.79
N GLY A 186 -4.96 -5.12 -21.36
CA GLY A 186 -5.75 -3.91 -21.54
C GLY A 186 -5.42 -2.78 -20.56
N ILE A 187 -4.74 -3.06 -19.45
CA ILE A 187 -4.43 -2.06 -18.42
C ILE A 187 -3.34 -1.12 -18.94
N ARG A 188 -3.51 0.17 -18.71
CA ARG A 188 -2.59 1.22 -19.17
C ARG A 188 -2.03 1.99 -17.97
N PRO A 189 -0.79 2.47 -18.07
CA PRO A 189 -0.22 3.40 -17.09
C PRO A 189 -1.10 4.64 -16.91
N GLY A 190 -1.18 5.11 -15.66
CA GLY A 190 -2.04 6.22 -15.25
C GLY A 190 -3.43 5.81 -14.77
N GLN A 191 -3.85 4.56 -15.03
CA GLN A 191 -5.14 4.07 -14.56
C GLN A 191 -5.13 3.72 -13.07
N SER A 192 -6.28 3.89 -12.44
CA SER A 192 -6.58 3.39 -11.10
C SER A 192 -7.07 1.93 -11.18
N VAL A 193 -6.41 1.04 -10.43
CA VAL A 193 -6.70 -0.40 -10.48
C VAL A 193 -7.10 -0.90 -9.09
N GLY A 194 -8.33 -1.36 -8.93
CA GLY A 194 -8.81 -2.04 -7.72
C GLY A 194 -8.67 -3.55 -7.85
N VAL A 195 -8.05 -4.20 -6.87
CA VAL A 195 -7.90 -5.66 -6.79
C VAL A 195 -8.61 -6.17 -5.54
N LEU A 196 -9.65 -6.96 -5.70
CA LEU A 196 -10.44 -7.50 -4.60
C LEU A 196 -10.09 -8.97 -4.35
N ILE A 197 -9.51 -9.25 -3.19
CA ILE A 197 -9.04 -10.59 -2.78
C ILE A 197 -9.92 -11.15 -1.66
N GLY A 198 -10.43 -12.37 -1.86
CA GLY A 198 -11.28 -13.07 -0.90
C GLY A 198 -10.54 -13.57 0.35
N PRO A 199 -11.28 -13.93 1.43
CA PRO A 199 -10.73 -14.59 2.60
C PRO A 199 -10.39 -16.06 2.28
N GLU A 200 -9.92 -16.84 3.27
CA GLU A 200 -9.58 -18.26 3.10
C GLU A 200 -10.76 -19.11 2.60
N GLY A 201 -12.00 -18.73 2.92
CA GLY A 201 -13.19 -19.41 2.46
C GLY A 201 -13.71 -18.96 1.09
N GLY A 202 -12.94 -18.11 0.39
CA GLY A 202 -13.35 -17.51 -0.89
C GLY A 202 -14.52 -16.54 -0.75
N PHE A 203 -15.07 -16.09 -1.87
CA PHE A 203 -16.26 -15.27 -1.90
C PHE A 203 -17.54 -16.13 -1.87
N ASP A 204 -18.58 -15.61 -1.25
CA ASP A 204 -19.93 -16.12 -1.42
C ASP A 204 -20.41 -15.83 -2.86
N GLU A 205 -21.27 -16.69 -3.42
CA GLU A 205 -21.77 -16.51 -4.80
C GLU A 205 -22.49 -15.17 -4.99
N ARG A 206 -23.22 -14.72 -3.97
CA ARG A 206 -23.91 -13.41 -4.00
C ARG A 206 -22.91 -12.26 -3.98
N GLU A 207 -21.85 -12.38 -3.17
CA GLU A 207 -20.78 -11.37 -3.18
C GLU A 207 -20.07 -11.29 -4.54
N ALA A 208 -19.80 -12.43 -5.16
CA ALA A 208 -19.23 -12.47 -6.51
C ALA A 208 -20.16 -11.84 -7.56
N GLU A 209 -21.46 -12.09 -7.46
CA GLU A 209 -22.46 -11.50 -8.34
C GLU A 209 -22.56 -9.97 -8.12
N ASP A 210 -22.61 -9.53 -6.86
CA ASP A 210 -22.67 -8.10 -6.51
C ASP A 210 -21.41 -7.36 -6.99
N ALA A 211 -20.22 -7.97 -6.85
CA ALA A 211 -18.99 -7.41 -7.39
C ALA A 211 -19.06 -7.25 -8.91
N ARG A 212 -19.54 -8.26 -9.66
CA ARG A 212 -19.72 -8.16 -11.12
C ARG A 212 -20.69 -7.04 -11.51
N LYS A 213 -21.82 -6.90 -10.81
CA LYS A 213 -22.80 -5.83 -11.02
C LYS A 213 -22.19 -4.44 -10.78
N ASN A 214 -21.20 -4.35 -9.88
CA ASN A 214 -20.45 -3.13 -9.61
C ASN A 214 -19.18 -2.99 -10.47
N GLY A 215 -19.07 -3.75 -11.56
CA GLY A 215 -18.05 -3.60 -12.60
C GLY A 215 -16.72 -4.29 -12.30
N PHE A 216 -16.67 -5.18 -11.32
CA PHE A 216 -15.51 -6.04 -11.15
C PHE A 216 -15.46 -7.12 -12.22
N THR A 217 -14.33 -7.23 -12.88
CA THR A 217 -14.05 -8.33 -13.81
C THR A 217 -13.45 -9.50 -13.04
N THR A 218 -14.14 -10.64 -13.05
CA THR A 218 -13.61 -11.89 -12.50
C THR A 218 -12.53 -12.45 -13.40
N ILE A 219 -11.41 -12.83 -12.80
CA ILE A 219 -10.24 -13.41 -13.47
C ILE A 219 -9.74 -14.64 -12.71
N THR A 220 -8.92 -15.46 -13.34
CA THR A 220 -8.26 -16.59 -12.69
C THR A 220 -6.76 -16.34 -12.54
N LEU A 221 -6.17 -16.80 -11.44
CA LEU A 221 -4.71 -16.80 -11.22
C LEU A 221 -4.06 -18.16 -11.56
N GLY A 222 -4.77 -19.00 -12.28
CA GLY A 222 -4.30 -20.31 -12.72
C GLY A 222 -5.05 -21.48 -12.07
N LYS A 223 -4.59 -22.69 -12.33
CA LYS A 223 -5.29 -23.93 -11.94
C LYS A 223 -5.12 -24.32 -10.45
N ARG A 224 -4.22 -23.65 -9.75
CA ARG A 224 -3.96 -23.94 -8.33
C ARG A 224 -4.69 -22.96 -7.44
N ILE A 225 -5.27 -23.45 -6.35
CA ILE A 225 -5.85 -22.60 -5.31
C ILE A 225 -4.70 -21.92 -4.55
N LEU A 226 -4.69 -20.60 -4.55
CA LEU A 226 -3.74 -19.79 -3.80
C LEU A 226 -4.33 -19.46 -2.42
N ARG A 227 -3.48 -19.36 -1.42
CA ARG A 227 -3.88 -18.78 -0.14
C ARG A 227 -4.20 -17.30 -0.34
N THR A 228 -5.05 -16.73 0.51
CA THR A 228 -5.51 -15.34 0.38
C THR A 228 -4.35 -14.35 0.30
N GLU A 229 -3.35 -14.49 1.18
CA GLU A 229 -2.13 -13.70 1.16
C GLU A 229 -1.32 -13.88 -0.15
N THR A 230 -1.24 -15.10 -0.64
CA THR A 230 -0.52 -15.40 -1.90
C THR A 230 -1.25 -14.82 -3.11
N ALA A 231 -2.57 -14.87 -3.15
CA ALA A 231 -3.36 -14.33 -4.26
C ALA A 231 -3.15 -12.82 -4.40
N GLY A 232 -3.17 -12.08 -3.27
CA GLY A 232 -2.88 -10.64 -3.26
C GLY A 232 -1.48 -10.31 -3.77
N MET A 233 -0.46 -11.00 -3.25
CA MET A 233 0.93 -10.82 -3.68
C MET A 233 1.12 -11.15 -5.17
N THR A 234 0.54 -12.25 -5.64
CA THR A 234 0.62 -12.66 -7.05
C THR A 234 0.02 -11.59 -7.96
N MET A 235 -1.15 -11.06 -7.59
CA MET A 235 -1.83 -10.04 -8.38
C MET A 235 -1.02 -8.75 -8.43
N LEU A 236 -0.52 -8.30 -7.29
CA LEU A 236 0.32 -7.11 -7.21
C LEU A 236 1.63 -7.28 -8.00
N SER A 237 2.28 -8.44 -7.91
CA SER A 237 3.51 -8.72 -8.68
C SER A 237 3.26 -8.69 -10.20
N ILE A 238 2.12 -9.21 -10.66
CA ILE A 238 1.76 -9.16 -12.08
C ILE A 238 1.53 -7.70 -12.52
N LEU A 239 0.78 -6.93 -11.73
CA LEU A 239 0.51 -5.52 -12.05
C LEU A 239 1.78 -4.68 -12.00
N MET A 240 2.65 -4.88 -11.00
CA MET A 240 3.95 -4.23 -10.91
C MET A 240 4.76 -4.50 -12.19
N TYR A 241 4.92 -5.77 -12.58
CA TYR A 241 5.66 -6.15 -13.78
C TYR A 241 5.08 -5.54 -15.08
N LEU A 242 3.75 -5.42 -15.19
CA LEU A 242 3.11 -4.87 -16.38
C LEU A 242 3.18 -3.34 -16.45
N LEU A 243 3.28 -2.66 -15.32
CA LEU A 243 3.17 -1.21 -15.21
C LEU A 243 4.50 -0.52 -14.92
N GLU A 244 5.50 -1.27 -14.41
CA GLU A 244 6.86 -0.74 -14.20
C GLU A 244 7.42 -0.20 -15.53
N ARG A 245 8.10 0.93 -15.46
CA ARG A 245 8.76 1.57 -16.60
C ARG A 245 10.21 1.89 -16.24
N ASP A 246 11.07 1.79 -17.24
CA ASP A 246 12.46 2.25 -17.18
C ASP A 246 12.56 3.77 -17.14
#